data_048ff381073c2cb98585e1805701ee54
#
_entry.id   048ff381073c2cb98585e1805701ee54
#
_cell.length_a   1.000
_cell.length_b   1.000
_cell.length_c   1.000
_cell.angle_alpha   90.00
_cell.angle_beta   90.00
_cell.angle_gamma   90.00
#
_symmetry.space_group_name_H-M   'P 1'
#
loop_
_entity.id
_entity.type
_entity.pdbx_description
1 polymer ?
#
loop_
_entity_poly.entity_id
_entity_poly.type
_entity_poly.pdbx_seq_one_letter_code
_entity_poly.pdbx_strand_id
1 'polypeptide(L)'
;AAAYQITLDRVIGEHKLPENCIVIAAGNRVTDKSVAYNMPRALANRLLHITVKGDPDSWHDWAVKSGIHRFVTSFLEYNPTALMRSDSPESTLAFPTPRSWEMVSNILTNISENMDAIQPLISGCIGASVTYNFAKWCTLFSNLPSIEDIFAGKKTAVEKSPEMQEALRAE
;
A
#
# COMPACT_ATOMS: atom_id res chain seq x y z
N ALA A 1 17.83 -18.62 21.02
CA ALA A 1 17.53 -19.89 21.72
C ALA A 1 16.08 -20.33 21.46
N ALA A 2 15.05 -19.52 21.78
CA ALA A 2 13.63 -19.93 21.67
C ALA A 2 13.20 -20.42 20.28
N ALA A 3 13.64 -19.75 19.18
CA ALA A 3 13.29 -20.18 17.83
C ALA A 3 13.76 -21.60 17.47
N TYR A 4 14.89 -22.03 18.03
CA TYR A 4 15.36 -23.40 17.85
C TYR A 4 14.49 -24.42 18.58
N GLN A 5 14.08 -24.12 19.82
CA GLN A 5 13.20 -25.00 20.60
C GLN A 5 11.84 -25.19 19.92
N ILE A 6 11.27 -24.08 19.38
CA ILE A 6 10.00 -24.16 18.66
C ILE A 6 10.10 -25.02 17.40
N THR A 7 11.16 -24.87 16.62
CA THR A 7 11.29 -25.56 15.32
C THR A 7 11.82 -26.98 15.44
N LEU A 8 12.61 -27.31 16.47
CA LEU A 8 13.19 -28.63 16.69
C LEU A 8 12.41 -29.46 17.66
N ASP A 9 12.26 -28.94 18.86
CA ASP A 9 11.74 -29.70 20.01
C ASP A 9 10.21 -29.54 20.12
N ARG A 10 9.62 -28.61 19.34
CA ARG A 10 8.21 -28.22 19.39
C ARG A 10 7.78 -27.79 20.80
N VAL A 11 8.65 -27.02 21.47
CA VAL A 11 8.49 -26.60 22.86
C VAL A 11 8.66 -25.09 22.96
N ILE A 12 7.85 -24.42 23.78
CA ILE A 12 7.99 -23.02 24.17
C ILE A 12 8.14 -22.97 25.68
N GLY A 13 9.35 -22.76 26.17
CA GLY A 13 9.66 -22.88 27.59
C GLY A 13 9.39 -24.31 28.07
N GLU A 14 8.46 -24.49 28.99
CA GLU A 14 8.05 -25.80 29.51
C GLU A 14 6.84 -26.42 28.79
N HIS A 15 6.25 -25.68 27.81
CA HIS A 15 5.03 -26.09 27.12
C HIS A 15 5.32 -26.74 25.77
N LYS A 16 4.84 -27.97 25.58
CA LYS A 16 4.93 -28.70 24.33
C LYS A 16 3.82 -28.25 23.37
N LEU A 17 4.19 -27.97 22.11
CA LEU A 17 3.21 -27.68 21.07
C LEU A 17 2.39 -28.94 20.73
N PRO A 18 1.08 -28.80 20.49
CA PRO A 18 0.26 -29.92 20.02
C PRO A 18 0.81 -30.51 18.69
N GLU A 19 0.59 -31.82 18.49
CA GLU A 19 1.14 -32.53 17.32
C GLU A 19 0.57 -32.00 15.98
N ASN A 20 -0.67 -31.52 16.00
CA ASN A 20 -1.38 -30.98 14.82
C ASN A 20 -1.09 -29.49 14.53
N CYS A 21 -0.15 -28.86 15.23
CA CYS A 21 0.23 -27.47 14.97
C CYS A 21 1.30 -27.38 13.87
N ILE A 22 1.12 -26.42 12.96
CA ILE A 22 2.14 -25.98 12.01
C ILE A 22 2.77 -24.69 12.53
N VAL A 23 4.09 -24.61 12.51
CA VAL A 23 4.82 -23.41 12.91
C VAL A 23 5.09 -22.57 11.66
N ILE A 24 4.52 -21.37 11.61
CA ILE A 24 4.72 -20.40 10.54
C ILE A 24 5.43 -19.18 11.12
N ALA A 25 6.53 -18.75 10.49
CA ALA A 25 7.26 -17.55 10.86
C ALA A 25 7.18 -16.54 9.71
N ALA A 26 6.91 -15.29 10.04
CA ALA A 26 6.94 -14.18 9.09
C ALA A 26 8.03 -13.19 9.51
N GLY A 27 8.76 -12.64 8.55
CA GLY A 27 9.82 -11.70 8.81
C GLY A 27 10.18 -10.90 7.56
N ASN A 28 10.90 -9.79 7.75
CA ASN A 28 11.41 -8.99 6.66
C ASN A 28 12.77 -9.53 6.20
N ARG A 29 13.08 -9.33 4.91
CA ARG A 29 14.41 -9.67 4.38
C ARG A 29 15.42 -8.60 4.81
N VAL A 30 16.67 -9.01 4.93
CA VAL A 30 17.78 -8.07 5.20
C VAL A 30 17.88 -7.00 4.11
N THR A 31 17.52 -7.36 2.88
CA THR A 31 17.50 -6.45 1.72
C THR A 31 16.40 -5.39 1.79
N ASP A 32 15.38 -5.58 2.63
CA ASP A 32 14.23 -4.66 2.73
C ASP A 32 14.54 -3.42 3.61
N LYS A 33 15.83 -3.22 3.98
CA LYS A 33 16.30 -2.09 4.80
C LYS A 33 15.55 -1.90 6.13
N SER A 34 14.86 -2.93 6.58
CA SER A 34 14.20 -2.97 7.87
C SER A 34 15.13 -3.59 8.91
N VAL A 35 14.80 -3.43 10.19
CA VAL A 35 15.53 -4.11 11.28
C VAL A 35 15.33 -5.62 11.13
N ALA A 36 16.23 -6.25 10.39
CA ALA A 36 16.23 -7.68 10.17
C ALA A 36 17.59 -8.25 10.59
N TYR A 37 17.55 -9.27 11.41
CA TYR A 37 18.76 -10.03 11.79
C TYR A 37 18.97 -11.18 10.82
N ASN A 38 20.24 -11.43 10.48
CA ASN A 38 20.59 -12.60 9.70
C ASN A 38 20.16 -13.87 10.44
N MET A 39 19.33 -14.66 9.76
CA MET A 39 18.93 -15.96 10.30
C MET A 39 20.13 -16.91 10.35
N PRO A 40 20.42 -17.54 11.50
CA PRO A 40 21.49 -18.53 11.57
C PRO A 40 21.26 -19.67 10.58
N ARG A 41 22.29 -20.08 9.85
CA ARG A 41 22.19 -21.12 8.81
C ARG A 41 21.57 -22.43 9.31
N ALA A 42 21.85 -22.79 10.54
CA ALA A 42 21.28 -23.99 11.15
C ALA A 42 19.76 -23.91 11.36
N LEU A 43 19.21 -22.72 11.62
CA LEU A 43 17.77 -22.49 11.69
C LEU A 43 17.17 -22.42 10.28
N ALA A 44 17.81 -21.69 9.37
CA ALA A 44 17.35 -21.54 7.99
C ALA A 44 17.16 -22.91 7.31
N ASN A 45 18.09 -23.83 7.50
CA ASN A 45 18.05 -25.18 6.90
C ASN A 45 16.91 -26.07 7.42
N ARG A 46 16.16 -25.63 8.42
CA ARG A 46 15.02 -26.34 9.02
C ARG A 46 13.66 -25.78 8.63
N LEU A 47 13.65 -24.74 7.82
CA LEU A 47 12.44 -24.04 7.41
C LEU A 47 12.26 -24.12 5.90
N LEU A 48 11.02 -24.21 5.47
CA LEU A 48 10.63 -23.97 4.09
C LEU A 48 10.54 -22.44 3.88
N HIS A 49 11.37 -21.90 3.00
CA HIS A 49 11.41 -20.47 2.74
C HIS A 49 10.49 -20.11 1.59
N ILE A 50 9.52 -19.21 1.87
CA ILE A 50 8.59 -18.68 0.86
C ILE A 50 8.78 -17.17 0.83
N THR A 51 9.03 -16.63 -0.37
CA THR A 51 9.09 -15.18 -0.57
C THR A 51 7.74 -14.68 -1.07
N VAL A 52 7.09 -13.84 -0.26
CA VAL A 52 5.87 -13.15 -0.65
C VAL A 52 6.26 -11.85 -1.36
N LYS A 53 5.77 -11.66 -2.59
CA LYS A 53 5.94 -10.41 -3.34
C LYS A 53 4.64 -9.62 -3.28
N GLY A 54 4.75 -8.29 -3.14
CA GLY A 54 3.62 -7.39 -3.34
C GLY A 54 3.20 -7.41 -4.81
N ASP A 55 1.91 -7.53 -5.06
CA ASP A 55 1.30 -7.52 -6.38
C ASP A 55 0.21 -6.43 -6.41
N PRO A 56 0.34 -5.38 -7.26
CA PRO A 56 -0.61 -4.29 -7.33
C PRO A 56 -2.03 -4.74 -7.68
N ASP A 57 -2.19 -5.70 -8.60
CA ASP A 57 -3.51 -6.16 -9.04
C ASP A 57 -4.24 -6.89 -7.90
N SER A 58 -3.55 -7.80 -7.22
CA SER A 58 -4.09 -8.49 -6.04
C SER A 58 -4.43 -7.52 -4.91
N TRP A 59 -3.62 -6.46 -4.74
CA TRP A 59 -3.91 -5.42 -3.75
C TRP A 59 -5.15 -4.62 -4.14
N HIS A 60 -5.30 -4.25 -5.42
CA HIS A 60 -6.45 -3.51 -5.94
C HIS A 60 -7.75 -4.29 -5.71
N ASP A 61 -7.78 -5.57 -6.06
CA ASP A 61 -8.93 -6.45 -5.85
C ASP A 61 -9.33 -6.52 -4.37
N TRP A 62 -8.35 -6.60 -3.48
CA TRP A 62 -8.58 -6.56 -2.04
C TRP A 62 -9.09 -5.19 -1.60
N ALA A 63 -8.49 -4.10 -2.08
CA ALA A 63 -8.81 -2.74 -1.71
C ALA A 63 -10.27 -2.39 -2.03
N VAL A 64 -10.75 -2.76 -3.22
CA VAL A 64 -12.15 -2.56 -3.62
C VAL A 64 -13.10 -3.34 -2.70
N LYS A 65 -12.81 -4.61 -2.42
CA LYS A 65 -13.62 -5.45 -1.52
C LYS A 65 -13.61 -4.97 -0.07
N SER A 66 -12.51 -4.37 0.37
CA SER A 66 -12.33 -3.85 1.74
C SER A 66 -12.83 -2.43 1.93
N GLY A 67 -13.39 -1.79 0.89
CA GLY A 67 -13.95 -0.45 0.98
C GLY A 67 -12.90 0.65 1.09
N ILE A 68 -11.70 0.43 0.54
CA ILE A 68 -10.70 1.49 0.42
C ILE A 68 -11.25 2.65 -0.41
N HIS A 69 -11.01 3.87 0.03
CA HIS A 69 -11.56 5.08 -0.58
C HIS A 69 -11.25 5.17 -2.08
N ARG A 70 -12.27 5.53 -2.88
CA ARG A 70 -12.18 5.54 -4.36
C ARG A 70 -11.03 6.38 -4.93
N PHE A 71 -10.64 7.46 -4.27
CA PHE A 71 -9.50 8.27 -4.71
C PHE A 71 -8.19 7.49 -4.62
N VAL A 72 -8.04 6.64 -3.61
CA VAL A 72 -6.85 5.80 -3.44
C VAL A 72 -6.82 4.70 -4.49
N THR A 73 -7.92 3.97 -4.67
CA THR A 73 -7.99 2.87 -5.64
C THR A 73 -7.79 3.37 -7.06
N SER A 74 -8.48 4.45 -7.47
CA SER A 74 -8.33 5.03 -8.81
C SER A 74 -6.93 5.61 -9.07
N PHE A 75 -6.31 6.24 -8.06
CA PHE A 75 -4.95 6.74 -8.21
C PHE A 75 -3.94 5.59 -8.40
N LEU A 76 -4.07 4.52 -7.64
CA LEU A 76 -3.16 3.39 -7.72
C LEU A 76 -3.41 2.49 -8.95
N GLU A 77 -4.61 2.51 -9.50
CA GLU A 77 -4.90 1.93 -10.82
C GLU A 77 -4.20 2.72 -11.94
N TYR A 78 -4.25 4.05 -11.88
CA TYR A 78 -3.53 4.93 -12.80
C TYR A 78 -2.01 4.87 -12.64
N ASN A 79 -1.52 4.78 -11.40
CA ASN A 79 -0.09 4.74 -11.07
C ASN A 79 0.25 3.59 -10.11
N PRO A 80 0.31 2.34 -10.60
CA PRO A 80 0.58 1.16 -9.76
C PRO A 80 1.93 1.22 -9.05
N THR A 81 2.91 1.93 -9.62
CA THR A 81 4.25 2.07 -9.02
C THR A 81 4.24 2.88 -7.72
N ALA A 82 3.18 3.66 -7.48
CA ALA A 82 3.01 4.42 -6.25
C ALA A 82 2.49 3.56 -5.09
N LEU A 83 2.09 2.31 -5.30
CA LEU A 83 1.64 1.42 -4.23
C LEU A 83 2.75 1.15 -3.22
N MET A 84 3.95 0.88 -3.72
CA MET A 84 5.11 0.58 -2.87
C MET A 84 6.38 1.08 -3.53
N ARG A 85 7.08 2.00 -2.85
CA ARG A 85 8.39 2.52 -3.29
C ARG A 85 9.47 2.07 -2.33
N SER A 86 10.37 1.23 -2.84
CA SER A 86 11.54 0.75 -2.09
C SER A 86 12.77 1.66 -2.22
N ASP A 87 12.71 2.64 -3.14
CA ASP A 87 13.79 3.56 -3.48
C ASP A 87 13.79 4.85 -2.62
N SER A 88 12.89 4.94 -1.64
CA SER A 88 12.87 6.08 -0.72
C SER A 88 14.18 6.15 0.08
N PRO A 89 14.78 7.34 0.23
CA PRO A 89 15.96 7.51 1.06
C PRO A 89 15.73 6.99 2.49
N GLU A 90 16.75 6.40 3.11
CA GLU A 90 16.65 5.87 4.49
C GLU A 90 16.26 6.94 5.53
N SER A 91 16.52 8.23 5.22
CA SER A 91 16.11 9.37 6.05
C SER A 91 14.63 9.71 5.95
N THR A 92 13.87 9.12 5.00
CA THR A 92 12.48 9.42 4.78
C THR A 92 11.61 8.58 5.70
N LEU A 93 10.95 9.21 6.69
CA LEU A 93 10.09 8.51 7.65
C LEU A 93 8.75 8.07 7.04
N ALA A 94 8.24 8.80 6.05
CA ALA A 94 6.97 8.54 5.37
C ALA A 94 7.22 8.11 3.92
N PHE A 95 6.73 6.92 3.55
CA PHE A 95 6.86 6.38 2.19
C PHE A 95 5.65 5.50 1.85
N PRO A 96 5.32 5.36 0.55
CA PRO A 96 4.17 4.58 0.12
C PRO A 96 4.36 3.09 0.40
N THR A 97 3.35 2.51 1.02
CA THR A 97 3.18 1.06 1.24
C THR A 97 1.68 0.74 1.18
N PRO A 98 1.28 -0.51 0.98
CA PRO A 98 -0.12 -0.93 1.11
C PRO A 98 -0.79 -0.44 2.39
N ARG A 99 -0.08 -0.51 3.53
CA ARG A 99 -0.57 -0.05 4.83
C ARG A 99 -0.71 1.47 4.92
N SER A 100 0.25 2.23 4.39
CA SER A 100 0.16 3.70 4.42
C SER A 100 -0.96 4.22 3.52
N TRP A 101 -1.29 3.52 2.43
CA TRP A 101 -2.45 3.83 1.61
C TRP A 101 -3.79 3.53 2.30
N GLU A 102 -3.86 2.50 3.14
CA GLU A 102 -5.01 2.25 4.02
C GLU A 102 -5.19 3.39 5.03
N MET A 103 -4.08 3.91 5.60
CA MET A 103 -4.12 5.10 6.46
C MET A 103 -4.66 6.32 5.71
N VAL A 104 -4.21 6.57 4.48
CA VAL A 104 -4.74 7.65 3.63
C VAL A 104 -6.24 7.47 3.36
N SER A 105 -6.68 6.26 3.06
CA SER A 105 -8.10 5.93 2.90
C SER A 105 -8.91 6.30 4.15
N ASN A 106 -8.41 5.95 5.33
CA ASN A 106 -9.06 6.26 6.59
C ASN A 106 -9.13 7.78 6.86
N ILE A 107 -8.09 8.54 6.50
CA ILE A 107 -8.10 10.00 6.57
C ILE A 107 -9.22 10.56 5.68
N LEU A 108 -9.27 10.15 4.41
CA LEU A 108 -10.27 10.60 3.44
C LEU A 108 -11.71 10.25 3.83
N THR A 109 -11.90 9.12 4.50
CA THR A 109 -13.24 8.64 4.91
C THR A 109 -13.75 9.35 6.16
N ASN A 110 -12.86 9.66 7.10
CA ASN A 110 -13.27 10.14 8.43
C ASN A 110 -13.10 11.67 8.61
N ILE A 111 -12.39 12.35 7.73
CA ILE A 111 -12.15 13.78 7.82
C ILE A 111 -12.85 14.48 6.64
N SER A 112 -13.89 15.25 6.95
CA SER A 112 -14.71 15.98 5.96
C SER A 112 -14.11 17.35 5.58
N GLU A 113 -12.80 17.49 5.64
CA GLU A 113 -12.08 18.71 5.27
C GLU A 113 -11.69 18.67 3.77
N ASN A 114 -11.36 19.86 3.23
CA ASN A 114 -10.85 19.94 1.87
C ASN A 114 -9.45 19.31 1.75
N MET A 115 -9.04 18.98 0.53
CA MET A 115 -7.76 18.31 0.26
C MET A 115 -6.57 19.11 0.81
N ASP A 116 -6.59 20.44 0.72
CA ASP A 116 -5.48 21.28 1.17
C ASP A 116 -5.27 21.19 2.68
N ALA A 117 -6.36 21.08 3.45
CA ALA A 117 -6.29 20.95 4.91
C ALA A 117 -5.75 19.58 5.36
N ILE A 118 -6.08 18.50 4.64
CA ILE A 118 -5.66 17.14 4.99
C ILE A 118 -4.33 16.73 4.34
N GLN A 119 -3.84 17.48 3.38
CA GLN A 119 -2.59 17.19 2.66
C GLN A 119 -1.39 16.97 3.60
N PRO A 120 -1.18 17.74 4.68
CA PRO A 120 -0.10 17.47 5.63
C PRO A 120 -0.20 16.09 6.31
N LEU A 121 -1.42 15.64 6.63
CA LEU A 121 -1.65 14.31 7.22
C LEU A 121 -1.32 13.21 6.21
N ILE A 122 -1.78 13.36 4.97
CA ILE A 122 -1.47 12.41 3.89
C ILE A 122 0.04 12.36 3.64
N SER A 123 0.71 13.52 3.65
CA SER A 123 2.16 13.62 3.49
C SER A 123 2.92 12.89 4.59
N GLY A 124 2.40 12.90 5.80
CA GLY A 124 2.93 12.10 6.93
C GLY A 124 2.79 10.59 6.74
N CYS A 125 1.90 10.14 5.85
CA CYS A 125 1.70 8.72 5.56
C CYS A 125 2.54 8.22 4.38
N ILE A 126 2.52 8.95 3.25
CA ILE A 126 3.08 8.49 1.96
C ILE A 126 4.21 9.36 1.42
N GLY A 127 4.62 10.39 2.15
CA GLY A 127 5.67 11.33 1.76
C GLY A 127 5.18 12.44 0.83
N ALA A 128 5.89 13.57 0.86
CA ALA A 128 5.45 14.82 0.20
C ALA A 128 5.34 14.69 -1.32
N SER A 129 6.29 14.03 -1.97
CA SER A 129 6.31 13.89 -3.44
C SER A 129 5.11 13.11 -3.96
N VAL A 130 4.77 11.99 -3.32
CA VAL A 130 3.62 11.17 -3.72
C VAL A 130 2.31 11.87 -3.37
N THR A 131 2.25 12.55 -2.22
CA THR A 131 1.08 13.33 -1.81
C THR A 131 0.75 14.43 -2.82
N TYR A 132 1.74 15.14 -3.34
CA TYR A 132 1.52 16.17 -4.37
C TYR A 132 0.85 15.60 -5.64
N ASN A 133 1.34 14.46 -6.13
CA ASN A 133 0.76 13.79 -7.29
C ASN A 133 -0.65 13.27 -6.99
N PHE A 134 -0.85 12.71 -5.80
CA PHE A 134 -2.15 12.23 -5.35
C PHE A 134 -3.18 13.35 -5.22
N ALA A 135 -2.80 14.50 -4.63
CA ALA A 135 -3.70 15.64 -4.50
C ALA A 135 -4.12 16.20 -5.87
N LYS A 136 -3.19 16.31 -6.82
CA LYS A 136 -3.51 16.65 -8.22
C LYS A 136 -4.49 15.67 -8.84
N TRP A 137 -4.26 14.38 -8.67
CA TRP A 137 -5.16 13.34 -9.13
C TRP A 137 -6.57 13.49 -8.54
N CYS A 138 -6.69 13.70 -7.24
CA CYS A 138 -7.98 13.90 -6.58
C CYS A 138 -8.75 15.09 -7.17
N THR A 139 -8.08 16.20 -7.46
CA THR A 139 -8.68 17.37 -8.10
C THR A 139 -9.19 17.04 -9.50
N LEU A 140 -8.38 16.37 -10.32
CA LEU A 140 -8.76 15.95 -11.67
C LEU A 140 -9.94 14.98 -11.63
N PHE A 141 -9.84 13.96 -10.78
CA PHE A 141 -10.86 12.92 -10.65
C PHE A 141 -12.21 13.45 -10.16
N SER A 142 -12.19 14.46 -9.27
CA SER A 142 -13.42 15.11 -8.77
C SER A 142 -14.13 15.95 -9.87
N ASN A 143 -13.40 16.39 -10.89
CA ASN A 143 -13.93 17.15 -12.01
C ASN A 143 -14.41 16.27 -13.18
N LEU A 144 -14.22 14.95 -13.08
CA LEU A 144 -14.75 14.05 -14.11
C LEU A 144 -16.28 13.96 -14.01
N PRO A 145 -16.99 13.90 -15.16
CA PRO A 145 -18.43 13.69 -15.17
C PRO A 145 -18.80 12.36 -14.54
N SER A 146 -19.94 12.31 -13.86
CA SER A 146 -20.45 11.04 -13.33
C SER A 146 -20.81 10.09 -14.49
N ILE A 147 -20.77 8.78 -14.21
CA ILE A 147 -21.17 7.76 -15.19
C ILE A 147 -22.64 8.00 -15.63
N GLU A 148 -23.49 8.40 -14.70
CA GLU A 148 -24.91 8.74 -14.94
C GLU A 148 -25.06 9.92 -15.90
N ASP A 149 -24.23 10.96 -15.74
CA ASP A 149 -24.25 12.13 -16.64
C ASP A 149 -23.76 11.77 -18.04
N ILE A 150 -22.79 10.88 -18.16
CA ILE A 150 -22.30 10.37 -19.43
C ILE A 150 -23.41 9.57 -20.14
N PHE A 151 -24.06 8.64 -19.44
CA PHE A 151 -25.16 7.86 -20.00
C PHE A 151 -26.41 8.69 -20.29
N ALA A 152 -26.65 9.76 -19.55
CA ALA A 152 -27.74 10.72 -19.81
C ALA A 152 -27.46 11.64 -20.99
N GLY A 153 -26.31 11.53 -21.65
CA GLY A 153 -25.92 12.35 -22.79
C GLY A 153 -25.73 13.84 -22.43
N LYS A 154 -25.61 14.17 -21.14
CA LYS A 154 -25.29 15.52 -20.72
C LYS A 154 -23.88 15.85 -21.22
N LYS A 155 -23.78 16.86 -22.09
CA LYS A 155 -22.50 17.42 -22.49
C LYS A 155 -21.90 18.14 -21.29
N THR A 156 -21.23 17.39 -20.42
CA THR A 156 -20.33 17.98 -19.45
C THR A 156 -19.16 18.53 -20.26
N ALA A 157 -19.03 19.85 -20.30
CA ALA A 157 -17.84 20.50 -20.77
C ALA A 157 -16.72 20.14 -19.77
N VAL A 158 -16.08 18.99 -19.98
CA VAL A 158 -14.76 18.74 -19.42
C VAL A 158 -13.89 19.75 -20.15
N GLU A 159 -13.67 20.91 -19.54
CA GLU A 159 -12.60 21.80 -19.96
C GLU A 159 -11.34 20.96 -19.90
N LYS A 160 -10.86 20.57 -21.09
CA LYS A 160 -9.62 19.81 -21.22
C LYS A 160 -8.51 20.70 -20.70
N SER A 161 -8.21 20.59 -19.42
CA SER A 161 -7.02 21.25 -18.89
C SER A 161 -5.81 20.74 -19.68
N PRO A 162 -4.82 21.58 -19.97
CA PRO A 162 -3.59 21.15 -20.64
C PRO A 162 -2.96 19.92 -19.98
N GLU A 163 -3.06 19.84 -18.66
CA GLU A 163 -2.55 18.73 -17.82
C GLU A 163 -3.29 17.40 -18.07
N MET A 164 -4.61 17.46 -18.34
CA MET A 164 -5.42 16.30 -18.68
C MET A 164 -5.13 15.82 -20.11
N GLN A 165 -4.80 16.74 -21.03
CA GLN A 165 -4.38 16.37 -22.37
C GLN A 165 -2.99 15.73 -22.40
N GLU A 166 -2.10 16.12 -21.49
CA GLU A 166 -0.77 15.53 -21.34
C GLU A 166 -0.84 14.14 -20.73
N ALA A 167 -1.69 13.91 -19.71
CA ALA A 167 -1.96 12.59 -19.14
C ALA A 167 -2.55 11.61 -20.16
N LEU A 168 -3.45 12.06 -21.03
CA LEU A 168 -4.06 11.24 -22.09
C LEU A 168 -3.14 10.99 -23.30
N ARG A 169 -2.05 11.72 -23.44
CA ARG A 169 -1.05 11.53 -24.51
C ARG A 169 0.12 10.65 -24.08
N ALA A 170 0.21 10.32 -22.79
CA ALA A 170 1.28 9.46 -22.23
C ALA A 170 0.95 7.95 -22.32
N GLU A 171 -0.19 7.56 -22.90
CA GLU A 171 -0.52 6.22 -23.36
C GLU A 171 -0.16 6.06 -24.87
#